data_6fea81b791019990aee94332eea1eff4
#
_entry.id   6fea81b791019990aee94332eea1eff4
#
_cell.length_a   1.000
_cell.length_b   1.000
_cell.length_c   1.000
_cell.angle_alpha   90.00
_cell.angle_beta   90.00
_cell.angle_gamma   90.00
#
_symmetry.space_group_name_H-M   'P 1'
#
loop_
_entity.id
_entity.type
_entity.pdbx_description
1 polymer ?
#
loop_
_entity_poly.entity_id
_entity_poly.type
_entity_poly.pdbx_seq_one_letter_code
_entity_poly.pdbx_strand_id
1 'polypeptide(L)'
;MDCARSYDLIVNIHPTTIPDMYALAKEMPGLKLVWAHLSGYGGFKDHIEILRRYENVYFDISAHGTDTVGTLRETIDQVGYDRLLFGTDYPGVGPASDIAAVLFEPLTETEREAIFCGNARRLLGIST
;
A
#
# COMPACT_ATOMS: atom_id res chain seq x y z
N MET A 1 -19.12 5.67 2.60
CA MET A 1 -18.56 4.99 1.41
C MET A 1 -19.24 5.37 0.10
N ASP A 2 -20.57 5.50 0.03
CA ASP A 2 -21.27 5.90 -1.21
C ASP A 2 -20.86 7.28 -1.72
N CYS A 3 -20.66 8.24 -0.82
CA CYS A 3 -20.16 9.57 -1.18
C CYS A 3 -18.76 9.49 -1.85
N ALA A 4 -17.85 8.72 -1.28
CA ALA A 4 -16.52 8.54 -1.84
C ALA A 4 -16.56 7.94 -3.26
N ARG A 5 -17.46 6.97 -3.48
CA ARG A 5 -17.69 6.38 -4.80
C ARG A 5 -18.26 7.39 -5.80
N SER A 6 -19.23 8.20 -5.38
CA SER A 6 -19.87 9.20 -6.24
C SER A 6 -18.90 10.28 -6.76
N TYR A 7 -17.84 10.53 -6.02
CA TYR A 7 -16.82 11.54 -6.35
C TYR A 7 -15.49 10.94 -6.80
N ASP A 8 -15.42 9.63 -7.05
CA ASP A 8 -14.18 8.89 -7.40
C ASP A 8 -13.02 9.18 -6.42
N LEU A 9 -13.34 9.27 -5.13
CA LEU A 9 -12.34 9.56 -4.10
C LEU A 9 -11.53 8.32 -3.77
N ILE A 10 -10.26 8.55 -3.46
CA ILE A 10 -9.39 7.56 -2.85
C ILE A 10 -9.64 7.57 -1.35
N VAL A 11 -9.82 6.40 -0.76
CA VAL A 11 -10.05 6.25 0.67
C VAL A 11 -8.82 5.62 1.31
N ASN A 12 -8.12 6.40 2.13
CA ASN A 12 -7.03 5.89 2.96
C ASN A 12 -7.60 5.45 4.31
N ILE A 13 -7.32 4.21 4.69
CA ILE A 13 -7.90 3.57 5.88
C ILE A 13 -6.81 2.87 6.66
N HIS A 14 -6.85 3.06 7.97
CA HIS A 14 -6.16 2.22 8.92
C HIS A 14 -7.03 1.01 9.23
N PRO A 15 -6.72 -0.19 8.72
CA PRO A 15 -7.56 -1.37 8.94
C PRO A 15 -7.51 -1.80 10.40
N THR A 16 -8.62 -2.30 10.91
CA THR A 16 -8.72 -2.79 12.28
C THR A 16 -8.56 -4.30 12.37
N THR A 17 -9.11 -5.03 11.41
CA THR A 17 -9.00 -6.50 11.35
C THR A 17 -8.90 -7.00 9.91
N ILE A 18 -8.29 -8.15 9.71
CA ILE A 18 -8.21 -8.81 8.40
C ILE A 18 -9.59 -9.13 7.81
N PRO A 19 -10.57 -9.67 8.59
CA PRO A 19 -11.93 -9.87 8.08
C PRO A 19 -12.59 -8.59 7.56
N ASP A 20 -12.40 -7.44 8.23
CA ASP A 20 -12.95 -6.16 7.79
C ASP A 20 -12.34 -5.72 6.47
N MET A 21 -11.04 -5.96 6.27
CA MET A 21 -10.35 -5.67 5.01
C MET A 21 -10.96 -6.46 3.85
N TYR A 22 -11.18 -7.77 4.02
CA TYR A 22 -11.81 -8.61 3.00
C TYR A 22 -13.25 -8.15 2.70
N ALA A 23 -14.03 -7.87 3.74
CA ALA A 23 -15.40 -7.41 3.59
C ALA A 23 -15.46 -6.10 2.80
N LEU A 24 -14.66 -5.11 3.18
CA LEU A 24 -14.63 -3.81 2.52
C LEU A 24 -14.19 -3.90 1.06
N ALA A 25 -13.12 -4.63 0.77
CA ALA A 25 -12.65 -4.81 -0.61
C ALA A 25 -13.69 -5.49 -1.50
N LYS A 26 -14.40 -6.48 -0.97
CA LYS A 26 -15.45 -7.22 -1.67
C LYS A 26 -16.70 -6.36 -1.91
N GLU A 27 -17.13 -5.59 -0.89
CA GLU A 27 -18.37 -4.81 -0.95
C GLU A 27 -18.21 -3.51 -1.75
N MET A 28 -16.99 -3.02 -1.91
CA MET A 28 -16.68 -1.73 -2.54
C MET A 28 -15.73 -1.85 -3.76
N PRO A 29 -16.03 -2.70 -4.77
CA PRO A 29 -15.09 -2.98 -5.86
C PRO A 29 -14.78 -1.75 -6.74
N GLY A 30 -15.64 -0.73 -6.73
CA GLY A 30 -15.42 0.51 -7.49
C GLY A 30 -14.74 1.61 -6.69
N LEU A 31 -14.31 1.35 -5.47
CA LEU A 31 -13.66 2.33 -4.61
C LEU A 31 -12.15 2.03 -4.50
N LYS A 32 -11.31 3.03 -4.75
CA LYS A 32 -9.85 2.90 -4.56
C LYS A 32 -9.53 2.95 -3.07
N LEU A 33 -9.08 1.83 -2.54
CA LEU A 33 -8.78 1.64 -1.11
C LEU A 33 -7.28 1.61 -0.91
N VAL A 34 -6.75 2.53 -0.14
CA VAL A 34 -5.35 2.53 0.32
C VAL A 34 -5.35 2.09 1.78
N TRP A 35 -4.73 0.97 2.07
CA TRP A 35 -4.59 0.48 3.44
C TRP A 35 -3.21 0.79 4.00
N ALA A 36 -3.22 1.33 5.21
CA ALA A 36 -2.01 1.64 5.92
C ALA A 36 -1.28 0.36 6.36
N HIS A 37 0.06 0.44 6.35
CA HIS A 37 0.95 -0.52 6.96
C HIS A 37 0.95 -1.92 6.32
N LEU A 38 1.54 -2.02 5.13
CA LEU A 38 1.87 -3.31 4.51
C LEU A 38 2.56 -4.21 5.56
N SER A 39 2.13 -5.44 5.70
CA SER A 39 2.59 -6.41 6.72
C SER A 39 2.26 -6.09 8.18
N GLY A 40 1.66 -4.96 8.48
CA GLY A 40 1.19 -4.65 9.82
C GLY A 40 0.18 -5.67 10.36
N TYR A 41 0.00 -5.67 11.67
CA TYR A 41 -1.02 -6.50 12.37
C TYR A 41 -0.90 -8.00 12.12
N GLY A 42 0.32 -8.50 11.84
CA GLY A 42 0.58 -9.93 11.63
C GLY A 42 -0.02 -10.52 10.35
N GLY A 43 -0.50 -9.65 9.46
CA GLY A 43 -1.30 -10.03 8.31
C GLY A 43 -0.56 -10.15 6.97
N PHE A 44 0.76 -10.31 6.92
CA PHE A 44 1.50 -10.29 5.64
C PHE A 44 0.91 -11.23 4.59
N LYS A 45 0.63 -12.48 4.95
CA LYS A 45 0.04 -13.45 4.02
C LYS A 45 -1.35 -13.05 3.55
N ASP A 46 -2.16 -12.51 4.45
CA ASP A 46 -3.49 -12.01 4.13
C ASP A 46 -3.43 -10.77 3.24
N HIS A 47 -2.48 -9.87 3.46
CA HIS A 47 -2.27 -8.70 2.61
C HIS A 47 -1.86 -9.10 1.19
N ILE A 48 -1.00 -10.09 1.03
CA ILE A 48 -0.66 -10.64 -0.29
C ILE A 48 -1.90 -11.26 -0.97
N GLU A 49 -2.68 -12.05 -0.23
CA GLU A 49 -3.89 -12.66 -0.77
C GLU A 49 -4.94 -11.62 -1.18
N ILE A 50 -5.10 -10.56 -0.39
CA ILE A 50 -5.98 -9.44 -0.71
C ILE A 50 -5.52 -8.72 -1.98
N LEU A 51 -4.22 -8.43 -2.11
CA LEU A 51 -3.66 -7.82 -3.32
C LEU A 51 -3.82 -8.69 -4.57
N ARG A 52 -3.78 -10.02 -4.43
CA ARG A 52 -4.04 -10.94 -5.54
C ARG A 52 -5.50 -10.94 -5.96
N ARG A 53 -6.40 -10.80 -5.02
CA ARG A 53 -7.84 -10.99 -5.22
C ARG A 53 -8.57 -9.71 -5.63
N TYR A 54 -8.11 -8.54 -5.17
CA TYR A 54 -8.81 -7.27 -5.31
C TYR A 54 -7.92 -6.21 -5.97
N GLU A 55 -8.25 -5.83 -7.21
CA GLU A 55 -7.49 -4.86 -8.00
C GLU A 55 -7.63 -3.41 -7.50
N ASN A 56 -8.70 -3.12 -6.76
CA ASN A 56 -8.99 -1.80 -6.21
C ASN A 56 -8.27 -1.50 -4.89
N VAL A 57 -7.44 -2.43 -4.41
CA VAL A 57 -6.71 -2.31 -3.15
C VAL A 57 -5.25 -1.96 -3.39
N TYR A 58 -4.79 -1.00 -2.61
CA TYR A 58 -3.40 -0.53 -2.51
C TYR A 58 -2.95 -0.62 -1.06
N PHE A 59 -1.66 -0.73 -0.84
CA PHE A 59 -1.07 -0.61 0.49
C PHE A 59 -0.05 0.52 0.52
N ASP A 60 -0.05 1.33 1.57
CA ASP A 60 1.14 2.10 1.88
C ASP A 60 2.12 1.27 2.73
N ILE A 61 3.38 1.63 2.64
CA ILE A 61 4.47 0.93 3.30
C ILE A 61 4.88 1.60 4.62
N SER A 62 4.07 2.54 5.11
CA SER A 62 4.38 3.30 6.32
C SER A 62 4.55 2.41 7.55
N ALA A 63 5.33 2.88 8.49
CA ALA A 63 5.59 2.20 9.76
C ALA A 63 5.99 0.73 9.53
N HIS A 64 5.12 -0.21 9.87
CA HIS A 64 5.39 -1.66 9.83
C HIS A 64 5.64 -2.24 8.44
N GLY A 65 5.37 -1.50 7.37
CA GLY A 65 5.60 -1.96 6.00
C GLY A 65 7.06 -2.22 5.65
N THR A 66 7.98 -1.61 6.39
CA THR A 66 9.43 -1.69 6.17
C THR A 66 10.22 -2.23 7.36
N ASP A 67 9.56 -2.63 8.43
CA ASP A 67 10.21 -3.11 9.67
C ASP A 67 11.04 -4.39 9.47
N THR A 68 10.65 -5.22 8.51
CA THR A 68 11.32 -6.49 8.22
C THR A 68 12.00 -6.42 6.86
N VAL A 69 13.30 -6.60 6.83
CA VAL A 69 14.10 -6.68 5.59
C VAL A 69 13.55 -7.80 4.69
N GLY A 70 13.41 -7.50 3.41
CA GLY A 70 12.88 -8.44 2.42
C GLY A 70 11.38 -8.37 2.22
N THR A 71 10.62 -7.70 3.07
CA THR A 71 9.15 -7.58 2.96
C THR A 71 8.73 -6.97 1.62
N LEU A 72 9.37 -5.88 1.19
CA LEU A 72 9.06 -5.25 -0.10
C LEU A 72 9.43 -6.16 -1.26
N ARG A 73 10.62 -6.76 -1.23
CA ARG A 73 11.07 -7.68 -2.28
C ARG A 73 10.09 -8.86 -2.41
N GLU A 74 9.75 -9.50 -1.30
CA GLU A 74 8.83 -10.64 -1.30
C GLU A 74 7.43 -10.26 -1.80
N THR A 75 6.94 -9.08 -1.41
CA THR A 75 5.66 -8.55 -1.90
C THR A 75 5.69 -8.36 -3.42
N ILE A 76 6.73 -7.70 -3.93
CA ILE A 76 6.88 -7.42 -5.35
C ILE A 76 7.00 -8.72 -6.16
N ASP A 77 7.74 -9.69 -5.68
CA ASP A 77 7.88 -10.99 -6.34
C ASP A 77 6.56 -11.76 -6.43
N GLN A 78 5.65 -11.53 -5.49
CA GLN A 78 4.37 -12.23 -5.44
C GLN A 78 3.22 -11.51 -6.15
N VAL A 79 3.18 -10.16 -6.12
CA VAL A 79 2.01 -9.38 -6.57
C VAL A 79 2.36 -8.13 -7.40
N GLY A 80 3.64 -7.90 -7.67
CA GLY A 80 4.11 -6.70 -8.37
C GLY A 80 4.18 -5.47 -7.47
N TYR A 81 4.70 -4.38 -8.01
CA TYR A 81 4.95 -3.13 -7.26
C TYR A 81 3.90 -2.04 -7.50
N ASP A 82 2.99 -2.23 -8.47
CA ASP A 82 2.10 -1.16 -8.96
C ASP A 82 1.11 -0.62 -7.95
N ARG A 83 0.87 -1.35 -6.87
CA ARG A 83 -0.11 -1.00 -5.84
C ARG A 83 0.51 -0.77 -4.46
N LEU A 84 1.83 -0.57 -4.42
CA LEU A 84 2.56 -0.17 -3.21
C LEU A 84 2.83 1.34 -3.25
N LEU A 85 2.50 2.03 -2.17
CA LEU A 85 2.62 3.48 -2.05
C LEU A 85 3.58 3.84 -0.92
N PHE A 86 4.40 4.85 -1.13
CA PHE A 86 5.26 5.37 -0.07
C PHE A 86 4.43 6.15 0.95
N GLY A 87 4.65 5.88 2.22
CA GLY A 87 4.12 6.58 3.37
C GLY A 87 5.07 6.44 4.55
N THR A 88 4.94 7.26 5.58
CA THR A 88 5.83 7.25 6.74
C THR A 88 5.11 7.22 8.10
N ASP A 89 3.81 7.44 8.11
CA ASP A 89 3.03 7.58 9.36
C ASP A 89 3.53 8.73 10.26
N TYR A 90 4.07 9.79 9.62
CA TYR A 90 4.52 10.99 10.32
C TYR A 90 3.34 11.65 11.08
N PRO A 91 3.51 12.11 12.33
CA PRO A 91 4.75 12.21 13.10
C PRO A 91 5.07 10.98 13.98
N GLY A 92 4.31 9.91 13.90
CA GLY A 92 4.53 8.70 14.70
C GLY A 92 5.86 8.02 14.36
N VAL A 93 6.21 7.99 13.08
CA VAL A 93 7.49 7.47 12.58
C VAL A 93 8.25 8.55 11.83
N GLY A 94 9.56 8.54 11.94
CA GLY A 94 10.43 9.51 11.26
C GLY A 94 10.62 9.13 9.78
N PRO A 95 10.39 10.05 8.83
CA PRO A 95 10.49 9.75 7.40
C PRO A 95 11.84 9.18 6.96
N ALA A 96 12.92 9.51 7.66
CA ALA A 96 14.26 9.04 7.32
C ALA A 96 14.41 7.52 7.39
N SER A 97 13.74 6.86 8.35
CA SER A 97 13.77 5.39 8.49
C SER A 97 13.11 4.71 7.30
N ASP A 98 11.92 5.15 6.92
CA ASP A 98 11.18 4.54 5.81
C ASP A 98 11.86 4.81 4.46
N ILE A 99 12.41 6.01 4.26
CA ILE A 99 13.22 6.32 3.07
C ILE A 99 14.43 5.40 3.00
N ALA A 100 15.18 5.27 4.09
CA ALA A 100 16.37 4.41 4.12
C ALA A 100 16.00 2.94 3.87
N ALA A 101 14.91 2.44 4.47
CA ALA A 101 14.45 1.09 4.27
C ALA A 101 14.18 0.79 2.79
N VAL A 102 13.46 1.66 2.07
CA VAL A 102 13.21 1.49 0.62
C VAL A 102 14.49 1.61 -0.20
N LEU A 103 15.40 2.52 0.16
CA LEU A 103 16.67 2.71 -0.57
C LEU A 103 17.61 1.51 -0.46
N PHE A 104 17.61 0.83 0.68
CA PHE A 104 18.50 -0.31 0.94
C PHE A 104 17.85 -1.67 0.66
N GLU A 105 16.55 -1.70 0.37
CA GLU A 105 15.91 -2.93 -0.10
C GLU A 105 16.41 -3.29 -1.52
N PRO A 106 16.58 -4.59 -1.85
CA PRO A 106 17.09 -5.03 -3.16
C PRO A 106 16.04 -4.85 -4.28
N LEU A 107 15.70 -3.59 -4.54
CA LEU A 107 14.76 -3.18 -5.58
C LEU A 107 15.50 -2.64 -6.81
N THR A 108 14.90 -2.80 -7.98
CA THR A 108 15.33 -2.08 -9.18
C THR A 108 15.01 -0.59 -9.05
N GLU A 109 15.66 0.24 -9.88
CA GLU A 109 15.38 1.68 -9.93
C GLU A 109 13.91 1.97 -10.29
N THR A 110 13.35 1.20 -11.24
CA THR A 110 11.95 1.32 -11.65
C THR A 110 10.99 1.00 -10.51
N GLU A 111 11.22 -0.08 -9.77
CA GLU A 111 10.39 -0.45 -8.62
C GLU A 111 10.45 0.63 -7.52
N ARG A 112 11.65 1.13 -7.26
CA ARG A 112 11.88 2.17 -6.25
C ARG A 112 11.20 3.49 -6.61
N GLU A 113 11.33 3.94 -7.86
CA GLU A 113 10.66 5.14 -8.36
C GLU A 113 9.14 4.99 -8.31
N ALA A 114 8.63 3.82 -8.72
CA ALA A 114 7.19 3.54 -8.67
C ALA A 114 6.65 3.62 -7.24
N ILE A 115 7.32 3.03 -6.26
CA ILE A 115 6.91 3.07 -4.85
C ILE A 115 6.98 4.48 -4.29
N PHE A 116 8.10 5.21 -4.51
CA PHE A 116 8.27 6.56 -3.95
C PHE A 116 7.27 7.58 -4.49
N CYS A 117 6.92 7.52 -5.78
CA CYS A 117 6.04 8.54 -6.36
C CYS A 117 5.19 8.08 -7.56
N GLY A 118 5.68 7.18 -8.41
CA GLY A 118 5.01 6.82 -9.66
C GLY A 118 3.62 6.26 -9.45
N ASN A 119 3.46 5.36 -8.50
CA ASN A 119 2.17 4.74 -8.17
C ASN A 119 1.17 5.75 -7.60
N ALA A 120 1.62 6.63 -6.70
CA ALA A 120 0.78 7.68 -6.14
C ALA A 120 0.31 8.67 -7.21
N ARG A 121 1.20 9.09 -8.11
CA ARG A 121 0.86 9.95 -9.26
C ARG A 121 -0.20 9.30 -10.14
N ARG A 122 -0.02 8.03 -10.50
CA ARG A 122 -0.99 7.28 -11.31
C ARG A 122 -2.34 7.16 -10.60
N LEU A 123 -2.34 6.81 -9.32
CA LEU A 123 -3.56 6.67 -8.52
C LEU A 123 -4.33 7.98 -8.40
N LEU A 124 -3.62 9.11 -8.23
CA LEU A 124 -4.18 10.46 -8.09
C LEU A 124 -4.50 11.14 -9.44
N GLY A 125 -4.12 10.55 -10.58
CA GLY A 125 -4.30 11.15 -11.89
C GLY A 125 -3.43 12.40 -12.12
N ILE A 126 -2.27 12.50 -11.46
CA ILE A 126 -1.34 13.64 -11.58
C ILE A 126 -0.42 13.39 -12.78
N SER A 127 -0.59 14.18 -13.82
CA SER A 127 0.33 14.21 -14.97
C SER A 127 1.65 14.88 -14.57
N THR A 128 2.75 14.39 -15.12
CA THR A 128 4.07 15.05 -15.04
C THR A 128 4.15 16.21 -16.00
#